data_c09e00737a1bdc077ce2c5d8e368e748
#
_entry.id   c09e00737a1bdc077ce2c5d8e368e748
#
_cell.length_a   1.000
_cell.length_b   1.000
_cell.length_c   1.000
_cell.angle_alpha   90.00
_cell.angle_beta   90.00
_cell.angle_gamma   90.00
#
_symmetry.space_group_name_H-M   'P 1'
#
loop_
_entity.id
_entity.type
_entity.pdbx_description
1 polymer ?
#
loop_
_entity_poly.entity_id
_entity_poly.type
_entity_poly.pdbx_seq_one_letter_code
_entity_poly.pdbx_strand_id
1 'polypeptide(L)'
;VLILSYNVYTGYRLKDKMEAVEIRVDTMSSFIKDMENDIEKAIFIVGFRSLLSLEDYMMKYDKFYGIDPEDLGITFNNAFDEVFRQGTINSVTMSLMKNNTFVYWTNKMSEQANKTNIILNFTVNSVTISQTEPWMVDIKVDLRINATDKKNAASWIIDKDFTKKINITGFVDPLYLVNNDGKVNNTIRKTPINPSASTSNLETHMVNSYYIEHN
;
A
#
# COMPACT_ATOMS: atom_id res chain seq x y z
N VAL A 1 -60.42 14.99 -14.91
CA VAL A 1 -59.45 16.04 -14.54
C VAL A 1 -58.59 15.54 -13.37
N LEU A 2 -59.11 15.01 -12.26
CA LEU A 2 -58.35 14.54 -11.09
C LEU A 2 -57.37 13.40 -11.39
N ILE A 3 -57.73 12.44 -12.27
CA ILE A 3 -56.85 11.31 -12.64
C ILE A 3 -55.69 11.80 -13.51
N LEU A 4 -55.90 12.74 -14.40
CA LEU A 4 -54.81 13.33 -15.20
C LEU A 4 -53.83 14.14 -14.35
N SER A 5 -54.33 14.92 -13.40
CA SER A 5 -53.46 15.67 -12.49
C SER A 5 -52.63 14.76 -11.55
N TYR A 6 -53.21 13.64 -11.12
CA TYR A 6 -52.47 12.63 -10.31
C TYR A 6 -51.37 11.96 -11.13
N ASN A 7 -51.62 11.56 -12.38
CA ASN A 7 -50.62 10.95 -13.25
C ASN A 7 -49.48 11.93 -13.60
N VAL A 8 -49.80 13.19 -13.84
CA VAL A 8 -48.77 14.23 -14.07
C VAL A 8 -47.93 14.46 -12.81
N TYR A 9 -48.54 14.55 -11.63
CA TYR A 9 -47.86 14.72 -10.37
C TYR A 9 -46.93 13.53 -10.03
N THR A 10 -47.40 12.29 -10.25
CA THR A 10 -46.57 11.09 -10.06
C THR A 10 -45.41 11.02 -11.05
N GLY A 11 -45.63 11.46 -12.30
CA GLY A 11 -44.57 11.58 -13.31
C GLY A 11 -43.49 12.56 -12.92
N TYR A 12 -43.82 13.73 -12.40
CA TYR A 12 -42.86 14.71 -11.89
C TYR A 12 -42.06 14.17 -10.68
N ARG A 13 -42.75 13.56 -9.71
CA ARG A 13 -42.07 12.95 -8.55
C ARG A 13 -41.12 11.81 -8.92
N LEU A 14 -41.41 11.02 -9.93
CA LEU A 14 -40.54 9.99 -10.46
C LEU A 14 -39.32 10.60 -11.14
N LYS A 15 -39.51 11.63 -11.96
CA LYS A 15 -38.41 12.36 -12.61
C LYS A 15 -37.43 12.96 -11.57
N ASP A 16 -37.96 13.68 -10.58
CA ASP A 16 -37.14 14.29 -9.51
C ASP A 16 -36.34 13.24 -8.73
N LYS A 17 -36.96 12.07 -8.47
CA LYS A 17 -36.26 10.96 -7.81
C LYS A 17 -35.15 10.36 -8.68
N MET A 18 -35.39 10.20 -9.97
CA MET A 18 -34.40 9.66 -10.92
C MET A 18 -33.22 10.63 -11.05
N GLU A 19 -33.48 11.93 -11.17
CA GLU A 19 -32.44 12.96 -11.24
C GLU A 19 -31.60 13.01 -9.95
N ALA A 20 -32.24 12.89 -8.79
CA ALA A 20 -31.50 12.80 -7.49
C ALA A 20 -30.63 11.55 -7.36
N VAL A 21 -31.08 10.40 -7.89
CA VAL A 21 -30.28 9.16 -7.93
C VAL A 21 -29.11 9.30 -8.90
N GLU A 22 -29.32 9.88 -10.08
CA GLU A 22 -28.28 10.11 -11.08
C GLU A 22 -27.17 11.00 -10.53
N ILE A 23 -27.51 12.14 -9.93
CA ILE A 23 -26.55 13.05 -9.26
C ILE A 23 -25.77 12.29 -8.17
N ARG A 24 -26.45 11.42 -7.42
CA ARG A 24 -25.79 10.63 -6.36
C ARG A 24 -24.81 9.61 -6.93
N VAL A 25 -25.18 8.92 -8.01
CA VAL A 25 -24.33 7.97 -8.73
C VAL A 25 -23.08 8.65 -9.26
N ASP A 26 -23.23 9.81 -9.90
CA ASP A 26 -22.11 10.59 -10.43
C ASP A 26 -21.17 11.08 -9.33
N THR A 27 -21.73 11.56 -8.22
CA THR A 27 -20.96 11.97 -7.04
C THR A 27 -20.14 10.81 -6.48
N MET A 28 -20.73 9.62 -6.35
CA MET A 28 -20.03 8.44 -5.86
C MET A 28 -18.99 7.94 -6.85
N SER A 29 -19.25 7.99 -8.15
CA SER A 29 -18.28 7.63 -9.19
C SER A 29 -17.04 8.53 -9.12
N SER A 30 -17.22 9.83 -8.97
CA SER A 30 -16.14 10.80 -8.79
C SER A 30 -15.35 10.52 -7.51
N PHE A 31 -16.06 10.26 -6.40
CA PHE A 31 -15.43 9.90 -5.13
C PHE A 31 -14.55 8.63 -5.25
N ILE A 32 -15.03 7.60 -5.94
CA ILE A 32 -14.28 6.36 -6.16
C ILE A 32 -12.99 6.63 -6.94
N LYS A 33 -13.04 7.44 -7.98
CA LYS A 33 -11.87 7.80 -8.78
C LYS A 33 -10.83 8.57 -7.95
N ASP A 34 -11.26 9.51 -7.14
CA ASP A 34 -10.37 10.26 -6.24
C ASP A 34 -9.77 9.36 -5.18
N MET A 35 -10.56 8.44 -4.62
CA MET A 35 -10.11 7.43 -3.66
C MET A 35 -9.04 6.50 -4.26
N GLU A 36 -9.19 6.04 -5.51
CA GLU A 36 -8.16 5.22 -6.17
C GLU A 36 -6.82 5.95 -6.27
N ASN A 37 -6.84 7.23 -6.65
CA ASN A 37 -5.63 8.06 -6.70
C ASN A 37 -4.99 8.21 -5.31
N ASP A 38 -5.82 8.32 -4.28
CA ASP A 38 -5.33 8.47 -2.91
C ASP A 38 -4.79 7.14 -2.35
N ILE A 39 -5.37 5.99 -2.72
CA ILE A 39 -4.82 4.67 -2.42
C ILE A 39 -3.40 4.53 -2.99
N GLU A 40 -3.19 4.95 -4.23
CA GLU A 40 -1.88 4.89 -4.86
C GLU A 40 -0.82 5.72 -4.13
N LYS A 41 -1.19 6.92 -3.64
CA LYS A 41 -0.32 7.76 -2.81
C LYS A 41 -0.03 7.11 -1.46
N ALA A 42 -1.08 6.50 -0.84
CA ALA A 42 -0.93 5.80 0.42
C ALA A 42 0.04 4.62 0.30
N ILE A 43 -0.09 3.79 -0.74
CA ILE A 43 0.82 2.68 -1.00
C ILE A 43 2.26 3.16 -1.12
N PHE A 44 2.49 4.27 -1.83
CA PHE A 44 3.82 4.86 -1.95
C PHE A 44 4.39 5.30 -0.59
N ILE A 45 3.62 6.08 0.19
CA ILE A 45 4.09 6.63 1.48
C ILE A 45 4.30 5.51 2.51
N VAL A 46 3.33 4.61 2.63
CA VAL A 46 3.40 3.49 3.57
C VAL A 46 4.53 2.55 3.18
N GLY A 47 4.64 2.20 1.89
CA GLY A 47 5.69 1.33 1.39
C GLY A 47 7.09 1.89 1.59
N PHE A 48 7.31 3.18 1.31
CA PHE A 48 8.58 3.84 1.57
C PHE A 48 8.97 3.76 3.05
N ARG A 49 8.04 4.04 3.96
CA ARG A 49 8.27 3.94 5.41
C ARG A 49 8.47 2.51 5.88
N SER A 50 7.78 1.55 5.27
CA SER A 50 7.96 0.13 5.55
C SER A 50 9.38 -0.33 5.22
N LEU A 51 9.91 0.07 4.06
CA LEU A 51 11.29 -0.25 3.67
C LEU A 51 12.30 0.32 4.66
N LEU A 52 12.17 1.60 5.06
CA LEU A 52 13.03 2.19 6.08
C LEU A 52 12.90 1.47 7.44
N SER A 53 11.69 1.04 7.80
CA SER A 53 11.47 0.30 9.04
C SER A 53 12.13 -1.08 9.02
N LEU A 54 12.18 -1.73 7.85
CA LEU A 54 12.92 -2.98 7.68
C LEU A 54 14.41 -2.80 7.86
N GLU A 55 15.00 -1.71 7.33
CA GLU A 55 16.41 -1.37 7.55
C GLU A 55 16.69 -1.08 9.03
N ASP A 56 15.85 -0.28 9.69
CA ASP A 56 15.97 0.03 11.13
C ASP A 56 15.93 -1.25 11.99
N TYR A 57 15.07 -2.21 11.61
CA TYR A 57 14.94 -3.48 12.33
C TYR A 57 16.18 -4.36 12.17
N MET A 58 16.73 -4.47 10.95
CA MET A 58 17.98 -5.17 10.70
C MET A 58 19.15 -4.54 11.49
N MET A 59 19.27 -3.23 11.46
CA MET A 59 20.28 -2.48 12.21
C MET A 59 20.21 -2.75 13.71
N LYS A 60 18.98 -2.76 14.25
CA LYS A 60 18.76 -2.93 15.69
C LYS A 60 19.18 -4.30 16.21
N TYR A 61 18.99 -5.34 15.40
CA TYR A 61 19.25 -6.73 15.81
C TYR A 61 20.53 -7.31 15.21
N ASP A 62 21.17 -6.59 14.30
CA ASP A 62 22.39 -7.02 13.58
C ASP A 62 22.24 -8.39 12.91
N LYS A 63 21.09 -8.61 12.25
CA LYS A 63 20.70 -9.88 11.63
C LYS A 63 19.98 -9.67 10.30
N PHE A 64 20.10 -10.67 9.41
CA PHE A 64 19.35 -10.74 8.17
C PHE A 64 17.92 -11.28 8.36
N TYR A 65 17.04 -11.03 7.40
CA TYR A 65 15.73 -11.66 7.33
C TYR A 65 15.86 -13.12 6.91
N GLY A 66 15.26 -14.01 7.68
CA GLY A 66 15.28 -15.44 7.46
C GLY A 66 14.66 -16.18 8.63
N ILE A 67 14.53 -17.50 8.51
CA ILE A 67 13.93 -18.39 9.53
C ILE A 67 14.97 -19.23 10.25
N ASP A 68 16.24 -19.14 9.86
CA ASP A 68 17.33 -19.86 10.53
C ASP A 68 17.60 -19.27 11.93
N PRO A 69 18.21 -20.03 12.86
CA PRO A 69 18.46 -19.56 14.23
C PRO A 69 19.34 -18.30 14.31
N GLU A 70 20.16 -18.08 13.30
CA GLU A 70 21.05 -16.91 13.20
C GLU A 70 20.35 -15.67 12.63
N ASP A 71 19.19 -15.86 12.03
CA ASP A 71 18.39 -14.81 11.38
C ASP A 71 17.38 -14.16 12.34
N LEU A 72 16.59 -13.24 11.80
CA LEU A 72 15.54 -12.49 12.52
C LEU A 72 14.31 -13.35 12.88
N GLY A 73 14.22 -14.60 12.39
CA GLY A 73 13.08 -15.50 12.63
C GLY A 73 11.83 -15.12 11.85
N ILE A 74 11.94 -14.27 10.83
CA ILE A 74 10.87 -13.87 9.94
C ILE A 74 11.42 -13.66 8.53
N THR A 75 10.70 -14.14 7.51
CA THR A 75 11.09 -13.91 6.11
C THR A 75 10.87 -12.44 5.73
N PHE A 76 11.62 -11.95 4.76
CA PHE A 76 11.51 -10.58 4.25
C PHE A 76 10.08 -10.21 3.83
N ASN A 77 9.42 -11.10 3.05
CA ASN A 77 8.07 -10.84 2.57
C ASN A 77 7.03 -10.79 3.71
N ASN A 78 7.15 -11.65 4.71
CA ASN A 78 6.27 -11.63 5.87
C ASN A 78 6.50 -10.39 6.73
N ALA A 79 7.76 -9.99 6.93
CA ALA A 79 8.10 -8.78 7.66
C ALA A 79 7.57 -7.53 6.93
N PHE A 80 7.69 -7.49 5.59
CA PHE A 80 7.14 -6.41 4.79
C PHE A 80 5.62 -6.34 4.90
N ASP A 81 4.90 -7.46 4.75
CA ASP A 81 3.44 -7.49 4.86
C ASP A 81 2.98 -7.04 6.26
N GLU A 82 3.64 -7.52 7.33
CA GLU A 82 3.33 -7.17 8.71
C GLU A 82 3.55 -5.66 8.97
N VAL A 83 4.71 -5.13 8.58
CA VAL A 83 5.01 -3.71 8.81
C VAL A 83 4.13 -2.80 7.97
N PHE A 84 3.86 -3.15 6.73
CA PHE A 84 2.99 -2.38 5.84
C PHE A 84 1.56 -2.28 6.38
N ARG A 85 0.98 -3.39 6.83
CA ARG A 85 -0.39 -3.44 7.33
C ARG A 85 -0.52 -2.89 8.75
N GLN A 86 0.37 -3.32 9.65
CA GLN A 86 0.19 -3.15 11.11
C GLN A 86 1.25 -2.25 11.74
N GLY A 87 2.38 -2.03 11.07
CA GLY A 87 3.48 -1.22 11.59
C GLY A 87 4.35 -1.95 12.60
N THR A 88 4.33 -3.28 12.61
CA THR A 88 5.12 -4.14 13.48
C THR A 88 6.00 -5.09 12.68
N ILE A 89 7.06 -5.59 13.27
CA ILE A 89 7.88 -6.69 12.77
C ILE A 89 8.12 -7.64 13.94
N ASN A 90 7.72 -8.90 13.82
CA ASN A 90 7.73 -9.85 14.96
C ASN A 90 7.06 -9.24 16.21
N SER A 91 5.92 -8.58 16.05
CA SER A 91 5.18 -7.89 17.13
C SER A 91 5.92 -6.69 17.76
N VAL A 92 7.09 -6.29 17.23
CA VAL A 92 7.80 -5.08 17.66
C VAL A 92 7.29 -3.87 16.87
N THR A 93 6.76 -2.87 17.56
CA THR A 93 6.27 -1.65 16.91
C THR A 93 7.41 -0.83 16.33
N MET A 94 7.26 -0.47 15.04
CA MET A 94 8.21 0.38 14.34
C MET A 94 7.83 1.85 14.48
N SER A 95 8.77 2.68 14.92
CA SER A 95 8.52 4.10 15.23
C SER A 95 8.06 4.90 14.00
N LEU A 96 8.63 4.63 12.83
CA LEU A 96 8.30 5.27 11.56
C LEU A 96 6.88 4.96 11.08
N MET A 97 6.29 3.85 11.57
CA MET A 97 4.96 3.38 11.16
C MET A 97 3.84 3.87 12.08
N LYS A 98 4.16 4.58 13.17
CA LYS A 98 3.14 5.13 14.08
C LYS A 98 2.17 6.04 13.33
N ASN A 99 0.89 5.67 13.28
CA ASN A 99 -0.18 6.36 12.53
C ASN A 99 0.09 6.48 11.01
N ASN A 100 0.90 5.58 10.46
CA ASN A 100 1.26 5.57 9.04
C ASN A 100 1.18 4.17 8.41
N THR A 101 0.40 3.27 8.98
CA THR A 101 0.16 1.94 8.42
C THR A 101 -0.93 2.00 7.35
N PHE A 102 -0.98 1.00 6.48
CA PHE A 102 -2.02 0.95 5.45
C PHE A 102 -3.42 0.79 6.06
N VAL A 103 -3.55 0.01 7.15
CA VAL A 103 -4.81 -0.12 7.90
C VAL A 103 -5.23 1.21 8.53
N TYR A 104 -4.30 1.98 9.10
CA TYR A 104 -4.62 3.31 9.60
C TYR A 104 -5.15 4.23 8.50
N TRP A 105 -4.56 4.17 7.34
CA TRP A 105 -4.91 4.98 6.18
C TRP A 105 -6.29 4.61 5.62
N THR A 106 -6.58 3.31 5.44
CA THR A 106 -7.91 2.84 4.98
C THR A 106 -9.01 3.18 5.98
N ASN A 107 -8.73 3.12 7.28
CA ASN A 107 -9.67 3.57 8.32
C ASN A 107 -9.97 5.07 8.20
N LYS A 108 -8.97 5.90 7.96
CA LYS A 108 -9.15 7.33 7.73
C LYS A 108 -10.01 7.63 6.51
N MET A 109 -9.79 6.91 5.42
CA MET A 109 -10.63 7.03 4.21
C MET A 109 -12.08 6.63 4.51
N SER A 110 -12.31 5.54 5.24
CA SER A 110 -13.65 5.12 5.65
C SER A 110 -14.34 6.16 6.55
N GLU A 111 -13.61 6.77 7.48
CA GLU A 111 -14.13 7.88 8.30
C GLU A 111 -14.54 9.09 7.44
N GLN A 112 -13.74 9.44 6.44
CA GLN A 112 -14.03 10.55 5.52
C GLN A 112 -15.25 10.24 4.64
N ALA A 113 -15.30 9.05 4.06
CA ALA A 113 -16.43 8.56 3.26
C ALA A 113 -17.74 8.60 4.06
N ASN A 114 -17.68 8.20 5.33
CA ASN A 114 -18.83 8.19 6.22
C ASN A 114 -19.46 9.59 6.42
N LYS A 115 -18.65 10.65 6.39
CA LYS A 115 -19.11 12.05 6.46
C LYS A 115 -19.90 12.47 5.22
N THR A 116 -19.65 11.83 4.07
CA THR A 116 -20.35 12.08 2.80
C THR A 116 -21.45 11.07 2.53
N ASN A 117 -21.91 10.36 3.57
CA ASN A 117 -22.92 9.32 3.50
C ASN A 117 -22.54 8.12 2.61
N ILE A 118 -21.26 7.79 2.55
CA ILE A 118 -20.73 6.59 1.90
C ILE A 118 -20.19 5.66 2.97
N ILE A 119 -20.61 4.39 2.96
CA ILE A 119 -20.03 3.31 3.74
C ILE A 119 -18.92 2.71 2.88
N LEU A 120 -17.67 2.77 3.36
CA LEU A 120 -16.50 2.31 2.64
C LEU A 120 -15.77 1.26 3.46
N ASN A 121 -15.61 0.07 2.89
CA ASN A 121 -14.90 -1.04 3.51
C ASN A 121 -13.77 -1.51 2.59
N PHE A 122 -12.60 -1.76 3.18
CA PHE A 122 -11.42 -2.28 2.50
C PHE A 122 -11.08 -3.68 3.02
N THR A 123 -10.77 -4.57 2.09
CA THR A 123 -10.18 -5.88 2.39
C THR A 123 -8.88 -6.00 1.62
N VAL A 124 -7.75 -6.08 2.33
CA VAL A 124 -6.43 -6.29 1.75
C VAL A 124 -6.22 -7.79 1.60
N ASN A 125 -6.30 -8.29 0.36
CA ASN A 125 -6.12 -9.71 0.07
C ASN A 125 -4.65 -10.10 0.18
N SER A 126 -3.77 -9.36 -0.50
CA SER A 126 -2.32 -9.59 -0.44
C SER A 126 -1.53 -8.30 -0.56
N VAL A 127 -0.34 -8.29 0.02
CA VAL A 127 0.69 -7.28 -0.19
C VAL A 127 1.96 -8.01 -0.60
N THR A 128 2.51 -7.66 -1.75
CA THR A 128 3.73 -8.27 -2.27
C THR A 128 4.74 -7.21 -2.63
N ILE A 129 6.00 -7.54 -2.45
CA ILE A 129 7.13 -6.71 -2.80
C ILE A 129 8.01 -7.47 -3.78
N SER A 130 8.46 -6.80 -4.84
CA SER A 130 9.35 -7.37 -5.84
C SER A 130 10.24 -6.30 -6.43
N GLN A 131 11.29 -6.72 -7.09
CA GLN A 131 12.19 -5.80 -7.78
C GLN A 131 12.35 -6.26 -9.23
N THR A 132 11.73 -5.51 -10.14
CA THR A 132 11.77 -5.79 -11.59
C THR A 132 12.75 -4.91 -12.34
N GLU A 133 13.15 -3.79 -11.74
CA GLU A 133 14.11 -2.84 -12.30
C GLU A 133 15.20 -2.53 -11.28
N PRO A 134 16.45 -2.30 -11.70
CA PRO A 134 17.49 -1.78 -10.82
C PRO A 134 17.02 -0.47 -10.17
N TRP A 135 17.32 -0.29 -8.87
CA TRP A 135 17.03 0.92 -8.11
C TRP A 135 15.55 1.21 -7.85
N MET A 136 14.65 0.33 -8.28
CA MET A 136 13.20 0.48 -8.08
C MET A 136 12.63 -0.80 -7.49
N VAL A 137 11.84 -0.65 -6.45
CA VAL A 137 11.08 -1.74 -5.82
C VAL A 137 9.61 -1.55 -6.14
N ASP A 138 8.96 -2.61 -6.59
CA ASP A 138 7.53 -2.65 -6.90
C ASP A 138 6.76 -3.16 -5.68
N ILE A 139 5.83 -2.38 -5.18
CA ILE A 139 4.87 -2.80 -4.15
C ILE A 139 3.53 -2.97 -4.82
N LYS A 140 2.99 -4.18 -4.73
CA LYS A 140 1.69 -4.54 -5.26
C LYS A 140 0.75 -4.87 -4.11
N VAL A 141 -0.42 -4.24 -4.11
CA VAL A 141 -1.49 -4.46 -3.13
C VAL A 141 -2.73 -4.93 -3.88
N ASP A 142 -3.18 -6.14 -3.61
CA ASP A 142 -4.47 -6.65 -4.06
C ASP A 142 -5.54 -6.24 -3.05
N LEU A 143 -6.48 -5.42 -3.51
CA LEU A 143 -7.44 -4.74 -2.68
C LEU A 143 -8.87 -4.94 -3.19
N ARG A 144 -9.74 -5.40 -2.31
CA ARG A 144 -11.18 -5.36 -2.50
C ARG A 144 -11.78 -4.18 -1.77
N ILE A 145 -12.53 -3.37 -2.50
CA ILE A 145 -13.17 -2.15 -2.01
C ILE A 145 -14.68 -2.30 -2.17
N ASN A 146 -15.42 -2.09 -1.10
CA ASN A 146 -16.88 -2.04 -1.13
C ASN A 146 -17.33 -0.64 -0.70
N ALA A 147 -17.97 0.08 -1.62
CA ALA A 147 -18.50 1.42 -1.41
C ALA A 147 -20.02 1.41 -1.60
N THR A 148 -20.77 1.72 -0.55
CA THR A 148 -22.23 1.72 -0.57
C THR A 148 -22.78 3.04 -0.07
N ASP A 149 -23.75 3.61 -0.79
CA ASP A 149 -24.50 4.76 -0.30
C ASP A 149 -25.36 4.39 0.90
N LYS A 150 -25.37 5.19 1.96
CA LYS A 150 -26.18 4.94 3.17
C LYS A 150 -27.69 4.84 2.91
N LYS A 151 -28.17 5.46 1.83
CA LYS A 151 -29.57 5.38 1.39
C LYS A 151 -29.81 4.27 0.37
N ASN A 152 -28.81 3.42 0.11
CA ASN A 152 -28.85 2.33 -0.87
C ASN A 152 -29.18 2.78 -2.31
N ALA A 153 -28.83 4.02 -2.67
CA ALA A 153 -29.02 4.51 -4.01
C ALA A 153 -28.06 3.87 -5.02
N ALA A 154 -26.85 3.51 -4.55
CA ALA A 154 -25.81 2.88 -5.36
C ALA A 154 -24.82 2.10 -4.50
N SER A 155 -24.18 1.09 -5.10
CA SER A 155 -23.13 0.28 -4.48
C SER A 155 -22.10 -0.14 -5.53
N TRP A 156 -20.83 -0.13 -5.16
CA TRP A 156 -19.70 -0.58 -5.98
C TRP A 156 -18.89 -1.61 -5.24
N ILE A 157 -18.51 -2.66 -5.92
CA ILE A 157 -17.50 -3.63 -5.47
C ILE A 157 -16.39 -3.59 -6.52
N ILE A 158 -15.17 -3.27 -6.05
CA ILE A 158 -13.99 -3.11 -6.89
C ILE A 158 -12.95 -4.08 -6.38
N ASP A 159 -12.53 -5.03 -7.20
CA ASP A 159 -11.38 -5.89 -6.96
C ASP A 159 -10.26 -5.41 -7.89
N LYS A 160 -9.17 -4.88 -7.32
CA LYS A 160 -8.12 -4.24 -8.12
C LYS A 160 -6.74 -4.38 -7.48
N ASP A 161 -5.77 -4.62 -8.34
CA ASP A 161 -4.36 -4.55 -8.03
C ASP A 161 -3.84 -3.11 -8.17
N PHE A 162 -3.24 -2.61 -7.13
CA PHE A 162 -2.53 -1.33 -7.12
C PHE A 162 -1.03 -1.60 -7.04
N THR A 163 -0.26 -1.05 -7.97
CA THR A 163 1.20 -1.20 -7.98
C THR A 163 1.87 0.17 -7.93
N LYS A 164 2.86 0.31 -7.04
CA LYS A 164 3.70 1.51 -6.95
C LYS A 164 5.17 1.16 -6.92
N LYS A 165 5.95 1.92 -7.68
CA LYS A 165 7.39 1.84 -7.70
C LYS A 165 8.00 2.81 -6.71
N ILE A 166 8.96 2.34 -5.93
CA ILE A 166 9.73 3.14 -4.97
C ILE A 166 11.18 3.12 -5.38
N ASN A 167 11.75 4.30 -5.54
CA ASN A 167 13.17 4.45 -5.78
C ASN A 167 13.94 4.22 -4.48
N ILE A 168 14.83 3.24 -4.47
CA ILE A 168 15.67 2.87 -3.33
C ILE A 168 17.07 3.52 -3.36
N THR A 169 17.35 4.38 -4.33
CA THR A 169 18.61 5.13 -4.36
C THR A 169 18.71 6.01 -3.12
N GLY A 170 19.81 5.88 -2.39
CA GLY A 170 20.02 6.60 -1.12
C GLY A 170 19.61 5.83 0.13
N PHE A 171 18.92 4.70 -0.01
CA PHE A 171 18.73 3.77 1.11
C PHE A 171 20.07 3.19 1.55
N VAL A 172 20.17 2.78 2.78
CA VAL A 172 21.37 2.10 3.26
C VAL A 172 21.44 0.72 2.62
N ASP A 173 22.62 0.32 2.16
CA ASP A 173 22.80 -1.01 1.59
C ASP A 173 22.74 -2.04 2.73
N PRO A 174 21.78 -2.98 2.71
CA PRO A 174 21.61 -3.96 3.77
C PRO A 174 22.84 -4.79 4.11
N LEU A 175 23.71 -5.05 3.12
CA LEU A 175 24.96 -5.78 3.33
C LEU A 175 25.94 -5.04 4.25
N TYR A 176 25.83 -3.72 4.33
CA TYR A 176 26.66 -2.91 5.22
C TYR A 176 26.00 -2.64 6.58
N LEU A 177 24.73 -3.03 6.76
CA LEU A 177 24.03 -2.88 8.05
C LEU A 177 24.38 -4.00 9.03
N VAL A 178 24.55 -5.22 8.53
CA VAL A 178 24.80 -6.42 9.32
C VAL A 178 26.31 -6.71 9.34
N ASN A 179 26.82 -7.24 10.44
CA ASN A 179 28.22 -7.66 10.65
C ASN A 179 29.23 -6.52 10.81
N ASN A 180 28.81 -5.28 11.01
CA ASN A 180 29.77 -4.21 11.26
C ASN A 180 29.37 -3.27 12.42
N ASP A 181 28.37 -3.63 13.22
CA ASP A 181 27.81 -2.83 14.34
C ASP A 181 27.37 -1.42 13.88
N GLY A 182 26.94 -1.25 12.65
CA GLY A 182 26.55 0.05 12.10
C GLY A 182 27.70 1.05 11.90
N LYS A 183 28.97 0.60 11.98
CA LYS A 183 30.15 1.47 11.88
C LYS A 183 30.46 1.91 10.45
N VAL A 184 29.99 1.17 9.46
CA VAL A 184 30.18 1.49 8.04
C VAL A 184 28.82 1.57 7.38
N ASN A 185 28.43 2.76 6.94
CA ASN A 185 27.22 2.97 6.16
C ASN A 185 27.58 3.20 4.70
N ASN A 186 27.07 2.36 3.83
CA ASN A 186 27.10 2.59 2.39
C ASN A 186 25.65 2.76 1.89
N THR A 187 25.44 3.64 0.94
CA THR A 187 24.12 3.87 0.38
C THR A 187 24.03 3.30 -1.02
N ILE A 188 22.85 2.79 -1.37
CA ILE A 188 22.53 2.31 -2.71
C ILE A 188 22.67 3.49 -3.69
N ARG A 189 23.53 3.34 -4.69
CA ARG A 189 23.81 4.37 -5.70
C ARG A 189 23.60 3.83 -7.10
N LYS A 190 23.12 4.67 -8.00
CA LYS A 190 23.06 4.33 -9.43
C LYS A 190 24.51 4.19 -9.95
N THR A 191 24.78 3.07 -10.59
CA THR A 191 26.03 2.91 -11.36
C THR A 191 25.86 3.50 -12.76
N PRO A 192 26.91 4.12 -13.33
CA PRO A 192 26.91 4.52 -14.75
C PRO A 192 27.04 3.30 -15.69
N ILE A 193 27.37 2.12 -15.17
CA ILE A 193 27.49 0.88 -15.95
C ILE A 193 26.09 0.33 -16.21
N ASN A 194 25.84 -0.21 -17.40
CA ASN A 194 24.56 -0.77 -17.77
C ASN A 194 24.11 -1.84 -16.76
N PRO A 195 22.98 -1.62 -16.06
CA PRO A 195 22.55 -2.50 -14.96
C PRO A 195 22.06 -3.88 -15.43
N SER A 196 22.00 -4.16 -16.72
CA SER A 196 21.61 -5.48 -17.24
C SER A 196 22.48 -6.64 -16.75
N ALA A 197 23.64 -6.34 -16.18
CA ALA A 197 24.54 -7.33 -15.59
C ALA A 197 24.42 -7.41 -14.04
N SER A 198 23.67 -6.54 -13.41
CA SER A 198 23.48 -6.54 -11.94
C SER A 198 22.19 -7.27 -11.57
N THR A 199 22.32 -8.46 -11.04
CA THR A 199 21.18 -9.33 -10.72
C THR A 199 20.83 -9.34 -9.22
N SER A 200 21.57 -8.65 -8.38
CA SER A 200 21.23 -8.57 -6.96
C SER A 200 20.07 -7.61 -6.74
N ASN A 201 19.01 -8.11 -6.17
CA ASN A 201 17.88 -7.32 -5.77
C ASN A 201 17.88 -7.02 -4.27
N LEU A 202 17.07 -6.08 -3.83
CA LEU A 202 16.96 -5.69 -2.44
C LEU A 202 16.63 -6.87 -1.53
N GLU A 203 15.74 -7.77 -1.94
CA GLU A 203 15.38 -8.96 -1.19
C GLU A 203 16.59 -9.86 -0.95
N THR A 204 17.40 -10.12 -1.97
CA THR A 204 18.62 -10.92 -1.84
C THR A 204 19.59 -10.31 -0.83
N HIS A 205 19.75 -8.99 -0.83
CA HIS A 205 20.60 -8.28 0.14
C HIS A 205 20.02 -8.29 1.56
N MET A 206 18.71 -8.34 1.72
CA MET A 206 18.07 -8.39 3.03
C MET A 206 17.94 -9.79 3.63
N VAL A 207 18.05 -10.84 2.81
CA VAL A 207 17.94 -12.25 3.20
C VAL A 207 19.29 -12.93 3.30
N ASN A 208 20.22 -12.61 2.39
CA ASN A 208 21.50 -13.29 2.28
C ASN A 208 22.66 -12.32 2.27
N SER A 209 23.73 -12.68 2.96
CA SER A 209 25.00 -11.97 2.93
C SER A 209 25.81 -12.21 1.63
N TYR A 210 25.19 -12.69 0.56
CA TYR A 210 25.90 -12.97 -0.67
C TYR A 210 26.10 -11.70 -1.51
N TYR A 211 27.38 -11.36 -1.72
CA TYR A 211 27.76 -10.60 -2.89
C TYR A 211 27.63 -11.51 -4.10
N ILE A 212 26.83 -11.10 -5.08
CA ILE A 212 26.91 -11.75 -6.39
C ILE A 212 28.21 -11.27 -7.01
N GLU A 213 29.15 -12.19 -7.16
CA GLU A 213 30.37 -11.91 -7.89
C GLU A 213 30.01 -11.42 -9.29
N HIS A 214 30.49 -10.23 -9.62
CA HIS A 214 30.44 -9.70 -10.97
C HIS A 214 31.45 -10.49 -11.81
N ASN A 215 30.95 -11.39 -12.63
CA ASN A 215 31.73 -11.95 -13.75
C ASN A 215 31.63 -11.04 -14.97
#